data_29bbc3e231413c8e1010ddaa0cc8ff1e
#
_entry.id   29bbc3e231413c8e1010ddaa0cc8ff1e
#
_cell.length_a   1.000
_cell.length_b   1.000
_cell.length_c   1.000
_cell.angle_alpha   90.00
_cell.angle_beta   90.00
_cell.angle_gamma   90.00
#
_symmetry.space_group_name_H-M   'P 1'
#
loop_
_entity.id
_entity.type
_entity.pdbx_description
1 polymer ?
#
loop_
_entity_poly.entity_id
_entity_poly.type
_entity_poly.pdbx_seq_one_letter_code
_entity_poly.pdbx_strand_id
1 'polypeptide(L)'
;MGDVIHTLPALYALRAAFPQAHIGWLIEERWAELLCAPGASRRGARSGLRPLVDEVHAVDLKAWRKSLFSISTWQRAATVWNDVRDAGYEVAVDLQGAMRSAVLARLSGAGVVYGAAEPRESPASLWYTRKVVAHGRHVIEQNLSVAEAIAQEKVAVPRVEFPIDPFPVDLQVEDRIARDLAQHGAGEFALLNPGAGWGAKRWPAERYGEVARGLAQAGLCPLVNYGPGEEDLFRAVLAASGGRARPTKGSITELIALTRRARIFIGGDTGPLHLAAALRVPVVAIFGPTDPARNGPYGTRRIVLRSAESVTSHARRAEAEEGMLGIGSEAVLRAARELLGMV
;
A
#
# COMPACT_ATOMS: atom_id res chain seq x y z
N MET A 1 -0.37 4.92 0.71
CA MET A 1 -0.74 3.50 0.87
C MET A 1 0.44 2.59 0.56
N GLY A 2 0.97 2.55 -0.65
CA GLY A 2 2.10 1.67 -1.00
C GLY A 2 3.29 1.81 -0.07
N ASP A 3 3.75 3.03 0.18
CA ASP A 3 4.89 3.29 1.09
C ASP A 3 4.64 2.70 2.50
N VAL A 4 3.41 2.80 3.03
CA VAL A 4 3.05 2.22 4.34
C VAL A 4 3.14 0.68 4.28
N ILE A 5 2.61 0.07 3.22
CA ILE A 5 2.63 -1.39 3.07
C ILE A 5 4.07 -1.90 2.95
N HIS A 6 4.93 -1.20 2.23
CA HIS A 6 6.34 -1.57 2.09
C HIS A 6 7.14 -1.48 3.41
N THR A 7 6.62 -0.79 4.42
CA THR A 7 7.29 -0.71 5.73
C THR A 7 6.81 -1.76 6.74
N LEU A 8 5.68 -2.44 6.47
CA LEU A 8 5.11 -3.44 7.38
C LEU A 8 6.07 -4.61 7.72
N PRO A 9 6.87 -5.15 6.77
CA PRO A 9 7.85 -6.18 7.11
C PRO A 9 8.91 -5.71 8.10
N ALA A 10 9.40 -4.47 7.97
CA ALA A 10 10.35 -3.88 8.92
C ALA A 10 9.72 -3.68 10.31
N LEU A 11 8.46 -3.22 10.37
CA LEU A 11 7.72 -3.13 11.62
C LEU A 11 7.57 -4.50 12.28
N TYR A 12 7.21 -5.53 11.49
CA TYR A 12 7.07 -6.88 12.00
C TYR A 12 8.40 -7.41 12.56
N ALA A 13 9.52 -7.18 11.87
CA ALA A 13 10.86 -7.55 12.34
C ALA A 13 11.18 -6.83 13.67
N LEU A 14 10.91 -5.53 13.78
CA LEU A 14 11.08 -4.78 15.03
C LEU A 14 10.20 -5.34 16.14
N ARG A 15 8.94 -5.67 15.86
CA ARG A 15 8.04 -6.27 16.84
C ARG A 15 8.51 -7.64 17.31
N ALA A 16 9.05 -8.46 16.40
CA ALA A 16 9.62 -9.77 16.73
C ALA A 16 10.90 -9.64 17.59
N ALA A 17 11.77 -8.68 17.25
CA ALA A 17 12.98 -8.41 18.02
C ALA A 17 12.70 -7.81 19.41
N PHE A 18 11.64 -6.97 19.51
CA PHE A 18 11.25 -6.28 20.74
C PHE A 18 9.78 -6.53 21.10
N PRO A 19 9.41 -7.73 21.56
CA PRO A 19 8.00 -8.10 21.79
C PRO A 19 7.28 -7.21 22.81
N GLN A 20 8.02 -6.67 23.78
CA GLN A 20 7.48 -5.84 24.87
C GLN A 20 7.62 -4.34 24.60
N ALA A 21 8.26 -3.92 23.52
CA ALA A 21 8.40 -2.51 23.21
C ALA A 21 7.05 -1.88 22.90
N HIS A 22 6.84 -0.66 23.39
CA HIS A 22 5.70 0.17 22.97
C HIS A 22 6.02 0.78 21.60
N ILE A 23 5.29 0.38 20.56
CA ILE A 23 5.49 0.85 19.19
C ILE A 23 4.32 1.75 18.80
N GLY A 24 4.61 3.04 18.61
CA GLY A 24 3.72 4.00 18.00
C GLY A 24 4.00 4.20 16.51
N TRP A 25 2.99 4.53 15.75
CA TRP A 25 3.15 4.86 14.32
C TRP A 25 2.49 6.19 14.00
N LEU A 26 3.28 7.13 13.50
CA LEU A 26 2.79 8.39 12.96
C LEU A 26 2.42 8.20 11.48
N ILE A 27 1.14 8.37 11.15
CA ILE A 27 0.58 8.07 9.82
C ILE A 27 -0.39 9.16 9.35
N GLU A 28 -0.49 9.37 8.04
CA GLU A 28 -1.57 10.18 7.44
C GLU A 28 -2.94 9.55 7.76
N GLU A 29 -3.90 10.35 8.23
CA GLU A 29 -5.23 9.93 8.64
C GLU A 29 -5.91 9.01 7.64
N ARG A 30 -5.83 9.35 6.34
CA ARG A 30 -6.43 8.56 5.25
C ARG A 30 -5.85 7.15 5.09
N TRP A 31 -4.74 6.82 5.75
CA TRP A 31 -4.11 5.49 5.69
C TRP A 31 -4.14 4.79 7.05
N ALA A 32 -4.73 5.40 8.08
CA ALA A 32 -4.77 4.84 9.43
C ALA A 32 -5.47 3.47 9.47
N GLU A 33 -6.46 3.24 8.61
CA GLU A 33 -7.16 1.96 8.51
C GLU A 33 -6.26 0.78 8.10
N LEU A 34 -5.07 1.02 7.55
CA LEU A 34 -4.09 -0.04 7.31
C LEU A 34 -3.51 -0.62 8.61
N LEU A 35 -3.58 0.13 9.71
CA LEU A 35 -2.99 -0.25 11.00
C LEU A 35 -4.03 -0.47 12.09
N CYS A 36 -5.18 0.19 11.98
CA CYS A 36 -6.23 0.18 13.00
C CYS A 36 -7.60 0.26 12.32
N ALA A 37 -8.46 -0.73 12.57
CA ALA A 37 -9.81 -0.75 12.02
C ALA A 37 -10.64 0.47 12.50
N PRO A 38 -11.60 0.96 11.69
CA PRO A 38 -12.50 2.03 12.09
C PRO A 38 -13.23 1.70 13.41
N GLY A 39 -13.34 2.69 14.29
CA GLY A 39 -14.02 2.53 15.58
C GLY A 39 -13.20 1.81 16.66
N ALA A 40 -12.06 1.21 16.31
CA ALA A 40 -11.14 0.65 17.31
C ALA A 40 -10.32 1.75 18.01
N SER A 41 -9.96 1.51 19.27
CA SER A 41 -9.05 2.41 19.98
C SER A 41 -7.70 2.51 19.29
N ARG A 42 -7.21 3.71 19.08
CA ARG A 42 -5.87 3.98 18.52
C ARG A 42 -4.74 3.77 19.51
N ARG A 43 -5.05 3.52 20.79
CA ARG A 43 -4.10 3.34 21.91
C ARG A 43 -4.46 2.14 22.74
N GLY A 44 -3.45 1.57 23.42
CA GLY A 44 -3.62 0.50 24.40
C GLY A 44 -3.19 -0.87 23.87
N ALA A 45 -3.69 -1.94 24.50
CA ALA A 45 -3.34 -3.31 24.13
C ALA A 45 -3.68 -3.61 22.67
N ARG A 46 -2.79 -4.33 21.99
CA ARG A 46 -3.00 -4.81 20.61
C ARG A 46 -4.18 -5.79 20.56
N SER A 47 -4.85 -5.81 19.44
CA SER A 47 -6.00 -6.68 19.17
C SER A 47 -6.06 -7.05 17.70
N GLY A 48 -6.98 -7.90 17.28
CA GLY A 48 -7.23 -8.16 15.85
C GLY A 48 -7.61 -6.93 15.05
N LEU A 49 -8.14 -5.89 15.72
CA LEU A 49 -8.46 -4.60 15.09
C LEU A 49 -7.27 -3.64 15.00
N ARG A 50 -6.16 -3.92 15.70
CA ARG A 50 -4.88 -3.19 15.67
C ARG A 50 -3.75 -4.16 16.01
N PRO A 51 -3.30 -4.97 15.06
CA PRO A 51 -2.44 -6.12 15.39
C PRO A 51 -0.96 -5.78 15.61
N LEU A 52 -0.42 -4.78 14.93
CA LEU A 52 1.03 -4.57 14.88
C LEU A 52 1.56 -3.49 15.82
N VAL A 53 0.80 -2.44 16.07
CA VAL A 53 1.23 -1.26 16.83
C VAL A 53 0.43 -1.10 18.12
N ASP A 54 1.03 -0.45 19.12
CA ASP A 54 0.37 -0.15 20.38
C ASP A 54 -0.33 1.20 20.33
N GLU A 55 0.12 2.09 19.43
CA GLU A 55 -0.47 3.41 19.25
C GLU A 55 -0.42 3.87 17.79
N VAL A 56 -1.49 4.53 17.33
CA VAL A 56 -1.59 5.16 16.01
C VAL A 56 -1.78 6.67 16.18
N HIS A 57 -0.74 7.44 15.83
CA HIS A 57 -0.78 8.89 15.78
C HIS A 57 -1.15 9.33 14.36
N ALA A 58 -2.40 9.71 14.16
CA ALA A 58 -2.86 10.09 12.84
C ALA A 58 -2.77 11.60 12.59
N VAL A 59 -2.21 11.98 11.45
CA VAL A 59 -2.00 13.37 11.00
C VAL A 59 -2.71 13.61 9.68
N ASP A 60 -3.32 14.77 9.51
CA ASP A 60 -3.90 15.19 8.24
C ASP A 60 -3.11 16.35 7.62
N LEU A 61 -1.90 16.04 7.15
CA LEU A 61 -1.01 17.04 6.54
C LEU A 61 -1.64 17.72 5.32
N LYS A 62 -2.52 17.02 4.61
CA LYS A 62 -3.20 17.59 3.43
C LYS A 62 -4.23 18.65 3.84
N ALA A 63 -5.04 18.38 4.86
CA ALA A 63 -5.97 19.37 5.39
C ALA A 63 -5.23 20.52 6.05
N TRP A 64 -4.18 20.25 6.83
CA TRP A 64 -3.38 21.30 7.48
C TRP A 64 -2.74 22.26 6.47
N ARG A 65 -2.22 21.75 5.35
CA ARG A 65 -1.66 22.60 4.27
C ARG A 65 -2.70 23.49 3.59
N LYS A 66 -3.98 23.11 3.58
CA LYS A 66 -5.06 23.92 3.00
C LYS A 66 -5.54 25.03 3.94
N SER A 67 -5.30 24.89 5.23
CA SER A 67 -5.81 25.77 6.28
C SER A 67 -4.72 26.23 7.27
N LEU A 68 -3.55 26.61 6.74
CA LEU A 68 -2.39 27.04 7.53
C LEU A 68 -2.67 28.25 8.45
N PHE A 69 -3.64 29.08 8.08
CA PHE A 69 -4.03 30.26 8.85
C PHE A 69 -5.14 29.99 9.89
N SER A 70 -5.63 28.75 10.01
CA SER A 70 -6.67 28.40 10.96
C SER A 70 -6.08 28.00 12.31
N ILE A 71 -6.53 28.65 13.37
CA ILE A 71 -6.16 28.35 14.77
C ILE A 71 -6.48 26.87 15.08
N SER A 72 -7.62 26.37 14.63
CA SER A 72 -8.02 24.96 14.84
C SER A 72 -7.08 23.95 14.18
N THR A 73 -6.40 24.34 13.10
CA THR A 73 -5.37 23.50 12.45
C THR A 73 -4.15 23.36 13.35
N TRP A 74 -3.68 24.48 13.90
CA TRP A 74 -2.54 24.48 14.80
C TRP A 74 -2.84 23.78 16.14
N GLN A 75 -4.05 23.93 16.66
CA GLN A 75 -4.47 23.21 17.87
C GLN A 75 -4.44 21.69 17.63
N ARG A 76 -5.01 21.20 16.53
CA ARG A 76 -4.97 19.77 16.18
C ARG A 76 -3.55 19.26 15.97
N ALA A 77 -2.73 20.03 15.28
CA ALA A 77 -1.33 19.68 15.09
C ALA A 77 -0.58 19.61 16.44
N ALA A 78 -0.82 20.58 17.32
CA ALA A 78 -0.22 20.61 18.65
C ALA A 78 -0.70 19.43 19.52
N THR A 79 -1.98 19.05 19.45
CA THR A 79 -2.49 17.87 20.17
C THR A 79 -1.76 16.61 19.75
N VAL A 80 -1.72 16.31 18.45
CA VAL A 80 -1.00 15.11 17.95
C VAL A 80 0.47 15.16 18.33
N TRP A 81 1.06 16.35 18.30
CA TRP A 81 2.46 16.55 18.63
C TRP A 81 2.75 16.30 20.13
N ASN A 82 1.90 16.82 21.00
CA ASN A 82 2.00 16.57 22.44
C ASN A 82 1.81 15.06 22.72
N ASP A 83 0.81 14.44 22.10
CA ASP A 83 0.58 13.01 22.20
C ASP A 83 1.82 12.16 21.85
N VAL A 84 2.52 12.51 20.76
CA VAL A 84 3.75 11.82 20.35
C VAL A 84 4.87 12.02 21.38
N ARG A 85 4.99 13.23 21.96
CA ARG A 85 6.01 13.53 22.95
C ARG A 85 5.71 12.90 24.31
N ASP A 86 4.45 12.93 24.72
CA ASP A 86 4.00 12.36 26.00
C ASP A 86 4.15 10.85 26.04
N ALA A 87 4.12 10.19 24.86
CA ALA A 87 4.42 8.76 24.73
C ALA A 87 5.87 8.40 25.08
N GLY A 88 6.79 9.37 25.10
CA GLY A 88 8.17 9.21 25.58
C GLY A 88 9.00 8.21 24.78
N TYR A 89 8.87 8.19 23.46
CA TYR A 89 9.63 7.27 22.60
C TYR A 89 11.15 7.51 22.74
N GLU A 90 11.90 6.44 23.01
CA GLU A 90 13.36 6.48 23.08
C GLU A 90 14.01 6.50 21.69
N VAL A 91 13.37 5.81 20.74
CA VAL A 91 13.84 5.62 19.36
C VAL A 91 12.76 6.04 18.38
N ALA A 92 13.11 6.83 17.38
CA ALA A 92 12.31 7.10 16.21
C ALA A 92 12.93 6.47 14.95
N VAL A 93 12.10 5.96 14.04
CA VAL A 93 12.55 5.30 12.81
C VAL A 93 11.86 5.93 11.62
N ASP A 94 12.61 6.49 10.70
CA ASP A 94 12.09 6.97 9.42
C ASP A 94 12.35 5.96 8.31
N LEU A 95 11.30 5.25 7.91
CA LEU A 95 11.31 4.29 6.79
C LEU A 95 10.81 4.91 5.48
N GLN A 96 10.37 6.17 5.48
CA GLN A 96 9.92 6.86 4.26
C GLN A 96 11.06 7.58 3.54
N GLY A 97 12.03 8.10 4.29
CA GLY A 97 13.17 8.83 3.76
C GLY A 97 12.82 10.16 3.10
N ALA A 98 11.72 10.80 3.48
CA ALA A 98 11.33 12.12 3.00
C ALA A 98 11.66 13.20 4.04
N MET A 99 11.94 14.43 3.61
CA MET A 99 12.24 15.54 4.51
C MET A 99 11.20 15.69 5.61
N ARG A 100 9.92 15.63 5.24
CA ARG A 100 8.81 15.79 6.21
C ARG A 100 8.80 14.70 7.28
N SER A 101 9.04 13.43 6.91
CA SER A 101 9.07 12.33 7.87
C SER A 101 10.31 12.39 8.75
N ALA A 102 11.46 12.75 8.20
CA ALA A 102 12.69 12.92 8.93
C ALA A 102 12.59 14.05 9.99
N VAL A 103 12.00 15.20 9.60
CA VAL A 103 11.74 16.31 10.53
C VAL A 103 10.78 15.87 11.64
N LEU A 104 9.68 15.20 11.31
CA LEU A 104 8.71 14.70 12.29
C LEU A 104 9.36 13.69 13.24
N ALA A 105 10.18 12.76 12.73
CA ALA A 105 10.93 11.83 13.54
C ALA A 105 11.88 12.54 14.52
N ARG A 106 12.60 13.57 14.06
CA ARG A 106 13.51 14.34 14.91
C ARG A 106 12.79 15.15 15.98
N LEU A 107 11.63 15.68 15.63
CA LEU A 107 10.80 16.47 16.53
C LEU A 107 10.01 15.61 17.54
N SER A 108 9.91 14.30 17.40
CA SER A 108 9.19 13.40 18.32
C SER A 108 9.70 13.45 19.76
N GLY A 109 10.91 13.94 19.97
CA GLY A 109 11.58 13.94 21.27
C GLY A 109 12.46 12.72 21.51
N ALA A 110 12.44 11.74 20.60
CA ALA A 110 13.29 10.56 20.69
C ALA A 110 14.79 10.92 20.70
N GLY A 111 15.54 10.30 21.60
CA GLY A 111 16.98 10.51 21.73
C GLY A 111 17.76 10.00 20.52
N VAL A 112 17.26 8.95 19.86
CA VAL A 112 17.88 8.32 18.70
C VAL A 112 16.90 8.30 17.54
N VAL A 113 17.37 8.76 16.36
CA VAL A 113 16.58 8.76 15.13
C VAL A 113 17.33 7.93 14.07
N TYR A 114 16.74 6.81 13.69
CA TYR A 114 17.26 5.94 12.62
C TYR A 114 16.65 6.31 11.28
N GLY A 115 17.44 6.19 10.22
CA GLY A 115 17.00 6.28 8.83
C GLY A 115 18.07 5.75 7.89
N ALA A 116 17.71 5.55 6.62
CA ALA A 116 18.66 5.13 5.59
C ALA A 116 19.75 6.18 5.37
N ALA A 117 21.00 5.75 5.15
CA ALA A 117 22.13 6.64 4.84
C ALA A 117 21.87 7.40 3.52
N GLU A 118 21.24 6.71 2.57
CA GLU A 118 20.79 7.25 1.28
C GLU A 118 19.25 7.26 1.23
N PRO A 119 18.60 8.25 1.86
CA PRO A 119 17.15 8.33 1.88
C PRO A 119 16.60 8.76 0.51
N ARG A 120 15.30 8.60 0.30
CA ARG A 120 14.59 9.03 -0.91
C ARG A 120 14.82 10.50 -1.26
N GLU A 121 14.82 11.37 -0.25
CA GLU A 121 15.16 12.79 -0.37
C GLU A 121 16.47 13.00 0.41
N SER A 122 17.59 13.18 -0.30
CA SER A 122 18.93 13.22 0.29
C SER A 122 19.07 14.12 1.52
N PRO A 123 18.43 15.34 1.61
CA PRO A 123 18.53 16.15 2.80
C PRO A 123 17.90 15.55 4.07
N ALA A 124 17.02 14.55 3.94
CA ALA A 124 16.42 13.88 5.10
C ALA A 124 17.48 13.25 6.01
N SER A 125 18.61 12.81 5.44
CA SER A 125 19.71 12.21 6.21
C SER A 125 20.34 13.15 7.25
N LEU A 126 20.15 14.47 7.13
CA LEU A 126 20.65 15.44 8.10
C LEU A 126 19.93 15.37 9.47
N TRP A 127 18.72 14.78 9.49
CA TRP A 127 17.89 14.67 10.67
C TRP A 127 18.08 13.36 11.44
N TYR A 128 18.84 12.41 10.87
CA TYR A 128 19.10 11.12 11.50
C TYR A 128 20.34 11.17 12.39
N THR A 129 20.21 10.64 13.60
CA THR A 129 21.34 10.44 14.52
C THR A 129 22.08 9.12 14.24
N ARG A 130 21.38 8.15 13.62
CA ARG A 130 21.91 6.87 13.16
C ARG A 130 21.52 6.64 11.71
N LYS A 131 22.53 6.57 10.85
CA LYS A 131 22.37 6.34 9.42
C LYS A 131 22.72 4.90 9.09
N VAL A 132 21.79 4.19 8.46
CA VAL A 132 21.95 2.78 8.12
C VAL A 132 22.21 2.64 6.63
N VAL A 133 23.28 1.95 6.26
CA VAL A 133 23.52 1.54 4.87
C VAL A 133 22.53 0.43 4.54
N ALA A 134 21.54 0.75 3.69
CA ALA A 134 20.50 -0.19 3.30
C ALA A 134 21.03 -1.18 2.24
N HIS A 135 20.61 -2.42 2.34
CA HIS A 135 20.95 -3.49 1.41
C HIS A 135 19.74 -3.89 0.57
N GLY A 136 20.00 -4.55 -0.56
CA GLY A 136 18.97 -5.00 -1.48
C GLY A 136 18.51 -3.92 -2.47
N ARG A 137 17.79 -4.38 -3.50
CA ARG A 137 17.27 -3.51 -4.56
C ARG A 137 15.83 -3.08 -4.29
N HIS A 138 15.06 -3.95 -3.65
CA HIS A 138 13.66 -3.67 -3.34
C HIS A 138 13.54 -2.79 -2.09
N VAL A 139 12.58 -1.85 -2.12
CA VAL A 139 12.36 -0.92 -1.00
C VAL A 139 12.05 -1.63 0.33
N ILE A 140 11.42 -2.79 0.29
CA ILE A 140 11.15 -3.62 1.47
C ILE A 140 12.47 -4.13 2.09
N GLU A 141 13.42 -4.58 1.25
CA GLU A 141 14.73 -5.05 1.71
C GLU A 141 15.53 -3.91 2.35
N GLN A 142 15.43 -2.72 1.75
CA GLN A 142 16.06 -1.52 2.29
C GLN A 142 15.47 -1.13 3.66
N ASN A 143 14.15 -1.21 3.81
CA ASN A 143 13.48 -0.93 5.09
C ASN A 143 13.86 -1.98 6.16
N LEU A 144 13.97 -3.25 5.76
CA LEU A 144 14.40 -4.31 6.65
C LEU A 144 15.83 -4.10 7.17
N SER A 145 16.75 -3.61 6.33
CA SER A 145 18.12 -3.29 6.75
C SER A 145 18.14 -2.28 7.91
N VAL A 146 17.18 -1.33 7.91
CA VAL A 146 17.05 -0.37 9.02
C VAL A 146 16.55 -1.08 10.30
N ALA A 147 15.58 -1.98 10.17
CA ALA A 147 15.08 -2.75 11.31
C ALA A 147 16.15 -3.68 11.90
N GLU A 148 16.93 -4.32 11.04
CA GLU A 148 18.06 -5.19 11.44
C GLU A 148 19.13 -4.41 12.22
N ALA A 149 19.47 -3.21 11.75
CA ALA A 149 20.45 -2.36 12.44
C ALA A 149 19.96 -1.91 13.84
N ILE A 150 18.66 -1.74 14.02
CA ILE A 150 18.06 -1.40 15.32
C ILE A 150 18.07 -2.61 16.25
N ALA A 151 17.79 -3.80 15.71
CA ALA A 151 17.76 -5.03 16.50
C ALA A 151 19.16 -5.44 17.02
N GLN A 152 20.26 -4.90 16.46
CA GLN A 152 21.67 -5.19 16.80
C GLN A 152 22.05 -6.68 16.76
N GLU A 153 21.10 -7.53 16.55
CA GLU A 153 21.31 -8.94 16.29
C GLU A 153 21.16 -9.15 14.79
N LYS A 154 21.99 -10.05 14.27
CA LYS A 154 21.64 -10.78 13.06
C LYS A 154 20.45 -11.67 13.42
N VAL A 155 19.32 -11.05 13.72
CA VAL A 155 18.07 -11.76 13.64
C VAL A 155 18.08 -12.27 12.22
N ALA A 156 18.24 -13.60 12.07
CA ALA A 156 17.97 -14.25 10.82
C ALA A 156 16.57 -13.77 10.47
N VAL A 157 16.51 -12.70 9.66
CA VAL A 157 15.23 -12.18 9.17
C VAL A 157 14.64 -13.38 8.47
N PRO A 158 13.59 -14.00 9.03
CA PRO A 158 12.93 -15.07 8.32
C PRO A 158 12.68 -14.49 6.95
N ARG A 159 12.96 -15.25 5.87
CA ARG A 159 12.71 -14.84 4.49
C ARG A 159 11.66 -13.76 4.47
N VAL A 160 11.96 -12.61 3.86
CA VAL A 160 11.08 -11.45 3.88
C VAL A 160 9.68 -11.89 3.48
N GLU A 161 8.93 -12.31 4.45
CA GLU A 161 7.53 -12.67 4.28
C GLU A 161 6.76 -11.54 4.95
N PHE A 162 5.78 -11.01 4.24
CA PHE A 162 4.77 -10.27 4.94
C PHE A 162 4.26 -11.16 6.08
N PRO A 163 4.12 -10.64 7.31
CA PRO A 163 3.45 -11.39 8.37
C PRO A 163 2.13 -11.93 7.81
N ILE A 164 1.75 -13.13 8.23
CA ILE A 164 0.48 -13.71 7.77
C ILE A 164 -0.61 -12.71 8.16
N ASP A 165 -1.17 -12.04 7.15
CA ASP A 165 -2.17 -11.01 7.28
C ASP A 165 -1.84 -9.91 8.31
N PRO A 166 -1.01 -8.90 7.93
CA PRO A 166 -0.58 -7.84 8.85
C PRO A 166 -1.67 -6.80 9.12
N PHE A 167 -2.80 -6.90 8.45
CA PHE A 167 -3.85 -5.88 8.48
C PHE A 167 -4.91 -6.15 9.53
N PRO A 168 -5.61 -5.11 10.00
CA PRO A 168 -6.75 -5.26 10.89
C PRO A 168 -7.83 -6.18 10.29
N VAL A 169 -8.43 -7.00 11.14
CA VAL A 169 -9.57 -7.87 10.79
C VAL A 169 -10.81 -7.38 11.50
N ASP A 170 -11.71 -6.74 10.77
CA ASP A 170 -13.03 -6.36 11.26
C ASP A 170 -14.05 -7.39 10.78
N LEU A 171 -14.48 -8.28 11.68
CA LEU A 171 -15.40 -9.37 11.34
C LEU A 171 -16.75 -8.87 10.80
N GLN A 172 -17.23 -7.71 11.24
CA GLN A 172 -18.49 -7.15 10.74
C GLN A 172 -18.35 -6.71 9.28
N VAL A 173 -17.19 -6.10 8.94
CA VAL A 173 -16.87 -5.74 7.55
C VAL A 173 -16.67 -7.00 6.71
N GLU A 174 -15.94 -7.98 7.23
CA GLU A 174 -15.70 -9.25 6.55
C GLU A 174 -17.02 -9.97 6.19
N ASP A 175 -17.95 -10.05 7.13
CA ASP A 175 -19.26 -10.68 6.92
C ASP A 175 -20.14 -9.88 5.96
N ARG A 176 -20.08 -8.54 6.01
CA ARG A 176 -20.80 -7.68 5.07
C ARG A 176 -20.31 -7.90 3.65
N ILE A 177 -18.99 -7.86 3.42
CA ILE A 177 -18.40 -8.09 2.11
C ILE A 177 -18.76 -9.49 1.60
N ALA A 178 -18.72 -10.52 2.43
CA ALA A 178 -19.10 -11.87 2.05
C ALA A 178 -20.57 -11.95 1.58
N ARG A 179 -21.48 -11.29 2.30
CA ARG A 179 -22.91 -11.24 1.94
C ARG A 179 -23.12 -10.47 0.63
N ASP A 180 -22.46 -9.32 0.45
CA ASP A 180 -22.58 -8.50 -0.74
C ASP A 180 -22.09 -9.27 -1.99
N LEU A 181 -20.98 -9.99 -1.87
CA LEU A 181 -20.47 -10.85 -2.94
C LEU A 181 -21.46 -11.96 -3.29
N ALA A 182 -22.03 -12.63 -2.30
CA ALA A 182 -23.02 -13.70 -2.49
C ALA A 182 -24.30 -13.16 -3.16
N GLN A 183 -24.86 -12.03 -2.71
CA GLN A 183 -26.05 -11.40 -3.27
C GLN A 183 -25.88 -11.01 -4.73
N HIS A 184 -24.66 -10.61 -5.11
CA HIS A 184 -24.36 -10.22 -6.49
C HIS A 184 -23.91 -11.40 -7.35
N GLY A 185 -23.95 -12.64 -6.84
CA GLY A 185 -23.52 -13.84 -7.55
C GLY A 185 -22.03 -13.80 -7.93
N ALA A 186 -21.22 -13.07 -7.16
CA ALA A 186 -19.77 -13.00 -7.34
C ALA A 186 -19.11 -14.14 -6.51
N GLY A 187 -19.21 -15.39 -7.00
CA GLY A 187 -18.60 -16.53 -6.32
C GLY A 187 -17.07 -16.41 -6.33
N GLU A 188 -16.46 -16.60 -7.48
CA GLU A 188 -15.02 -16.32 -7.69
C GLU A 188 -14.85 -15.03 -8.49
N PHE A 189 -13.94 -14.16 -8.06
CA PHE A 189 -13.78 -12.88 -8.72
C PHE A 189 -12.32 -12.47 -8.89
N ALA A 190 -12.10 -11.65 -9.91
CA ALA A 190 -10.88 -10.91 -10.14
C ALA A 190 -11.06 -9.45 -9.72
N LEU A 191 -10.10 -8.89 -9.01
CA LEU A 191 -10.10 -7.49 -8.60
C LEU A 191 -9.22 -6.67 -9.55
N LEU A 192 -9.83 -5.72 -10.27
CA LEU A 192 -9.15 -4.85 -11.21
C LEU A 192 -9.05 -3.43 -10.63
N ASN A 193 -7.90 -2.79 -10.77
CA ASN A 193 -7.68 -1.42 -10.30
C ASN A 193 -7.11 -0.53 -11.41
N PRO A 194 -7.96 0.15 -12.20
CA PRO A 194 -7.52 1.00 -13.31
C PRO A 194 -6.95 2.35 -12.86
N GLY A 195 -7.26 2.79 -11.64
CA GLY A 195 -6.81 4.05 -11.08
C GLY A 195 -5.31 4.07 -10.76
N ALA A 196 -4.70 5.25 -10.84
CA ALA A 196 -3.33 5.49 -10.42
C ALA A 196 -3.14 6.89 -9.87
N GLY A 197 -2.10 7.09 -9.06
CA GLY A 197 -1.80 8.38 -8.42
C GLY A 197 -1.47 9.51 -9.40
N TRP A 198 -1.03 9.21 -10.61
CA TRP A 198 -0.82 10.15 -11.73
C TRP A 198 -0.95 9.45 -13.08
N GLY A 199 -1.24 10.23 -14.14
CA GLY A 199 -1.59 9.72 -15.46
C GLY A 199 -0.57 8.80 -16.09
N ALA A 200 0.73 9.11 -15.96
CA ALA A 200 1.81 8.30 -16.56
C ALA A 200 1.82 6.82 -16.09
N LYS A 201 1.19 6.51 -14.96
CA LYS A 201 1.03 5.13 -14.47
C LYS A 201 -0.30 4.49 -14.86
N ARG A 202 -1.15 5.17 -15.61
CA ARG A 202 -2.46 4.66 -15.99
C ARG A 202 -2.38 3.82 -17.25
N TRP A 203 -2.73 2.57 -17.15
CA TRP A 203 -3.01 1.74 -18.30
C TRP A 203 -4.42 2.04 -18.82
N PRO A 204 -4.69 2.04 -20.13
CA PRO A 204 -5.97 2.43 -20.69
C PRO A 204 -7.16 1.66 -20.06
N ALA A 205 -8.18 2.39 -19.65
CA ALA A 205 -9.36 1.82 -18.99
C ALA A 205 -10.12 0.85 -19.90
N GLU A 206 -10.16 1.11 -21.21
CA GLU A 206 -10.77 0.26 -22.21
C GLU A 206 -10.12 -1.12 -22.24
N ARG A 207 -8.80 -1.18 -22.09
CA ARG A 207 -8.06 -2.45 -22.04
C ARG A 207 -8.35 -3.25 -20.77
N TYR A 208 -8.57 -2.58 -19.62
CA TYR A 208 -9.11 -3.25 -18.43
C TYR A 208 -10.49 -3.85 -18.72
N GLY A 209 -11.34 -3.16 -19.50
CA GLY A 209 -12.64 -3.67 -19.94
C GLY A 209 -12.53 -4.93 -20.82
N GLU A 210 -11.57 -4.97 -21.73
CA GLU A 210 -11.30 -6.15 -22.57
C GLU A 210 -10.84 -7.33 -21.70
N VAL A 211 -9.95 -7.10 -20.74
CA VAL A 211 -9.53 -8.10 -19.76
C VAL A 211 -10.70 -8.56 -18.90
N ALA A 212 -11.52 -7.66 -18.41
CA ALA A 212 -12.73 -7.98 -17.64
C ALA A 212 -13.69 -8.87 -18.43
N ARG A 213 -13.89 -8.59 -19.72
CA ARG A 213 -14.70 -9.44 -20.61
C ARG A 213 -14.12 -10.84 -20.73
N GLY A 214 -12.81 -10.98 -20.95
CA GLY A 214 -12.13 -12.28 -21.05
C GLY A 214 -12.17 -13.08 -19.76
N LEU A 215 -12.06 -12.44 -18.60
CA LEU A 215 -12.19 -13.09 -17.28
C LEU A 215 -13.63 -13.54 -17.02
N ALA A 216 -14.63 -12.72 -17.37
CA ALA A 216 -16.04 -13.10 -17.25
C ALA A 216 -16.39 -14.31 -18.13
N GLN A 217 -15.82 -14.41 -19.32
CA GLN A 217 -15.95 -15.59 -20.18
C GLN A 217 -15.32 -16.84 -19.58
N ALA A 218 -14.29 -16.68 -18.75
CA ALA A 218 -13.64 -17.76 -18.00
C ALA A 218 -14.32 -18.07 -16.65
N GLY A 219 -15.48 -17.46 -16.36
CA GLY A 219 -16.27 -17.74 -15.16
C GLY A 219 -15.92 -16.90 -13.92
N LEU A 220 -14.97 -15.94 -14.02
CA LEU A 220 -14.67 -15.03 -12.90
C LEU A 220 -15.47 -13.74 -13.01
N CYS A 221 -16.05 -13.29 -11.89
CA CYS A 221 -16.68 -11.98 -11.83
C CYS A 221 -15.60 -10.86 -11.80
N PRO A 222 -15.57 -9.94 -12.80
CA PRO A 222 -14.60 -8.86 -12.77
C PRO A 222 -15.11 -7.70 -11.91
N LEU A 223 -14.53 -7.51 -10.72
CA LEU A 223 -14.79 -6.37 -9.85
C LEU A 223 -13.78 -5.28 -10.12
N VAL A 224 -14.26 -4.04 -10.26
CA VAL A 224 -13.43 -2.87 -10.54
C VAL A 224 -13.42 -1.95 -9.33
N ASN A 225 -12.25 -1.86 -8.69
CA ASN A 225 -12.01 -0.91 -7.62
C ASN A 225 -11.63 0.45 -8.19
N TYR A 226 -12.33 1.50 -7.76
CA TYR A 226 -12.03 2.86 -8.13
C TYR A 226 -12.28 3.81 -6.97
N GLY A 227 -11.50 4.90 -6.92
CA GLY A 227 -11.61 5.93 -5.89
C GLY A 227 -12.57 7.07 -6.27
N PRO A 228 -12.79 8.00 -5.34
CA PRO A 228 -13.54 9.23 -5.62
C PRO A 228 -12.92 10.02 -6.78
N GLY A 229 -13.75 10.41 -7.77
CA GLY A 229 -13.31 11.12 -8.97
C GLY A 229 -12.76 10.22 -10.08
N GLU A 230 -12.87 8.90 -9.95
CA GLU A 230 -12.48 7.92 -10.95
C GLU A 230 -13.68 7.20 -11.60
N GLU A 231 -14.89 7.75 -11.44
CA GLU A 231 -16.12 7.18 -11.99
C GLU A 231 -16.07 7.04 -13.52
N ASP A 232 -15.34 7.93 -14.21
CA ASP A 232 -15.14 7.86 -15.66
C ASP A 232 -14.31 6.67 -16.07
N LEU A 233 -13.29 6.31 -15.28
CA LEU A 233 -12.49 5.10 -15.52
C LEU A 233 -13.37 3.86 -15.43
N PHE A 234 -14.21 3.77 -14.38
CA PHE A 234 -15.16 2.66 -14.27
C PHE A 234 -16.10 2.58 -15.45
N ARG A 235 -16.69 3.71 -15.89
CA ARG A 235 -17.59 3.75 -17.06
C ARG A 235 -16.93 3.24 -18.34
N ALA A 236 -15.66 3.61 -18.58
CA ALA A 236 -14.90 3.13 -19.72
C ALA A 236 -14.64 1.60 -19.64
N VAL A 237 -14.27 1.10 -18.47
CA VAL A 237 -14.10 -0.34 -18.22
C VAL A 237 -15.42 -1.09 -18.44
N LEU A 238 -16.53 -0.58 -17.91
CA LEU A 238 -17.87 -1.17 -18.03
C LEU A 238 -18.29 -1.28 -19.50
N ALA A 239 -18.14 -0.20 -20.27
CA ALA A 239 -18.47 -0.17 -21.69
C ALA A 239 -17.63 -1.18 -22.49
N ALA A 240 -16.31 -1.18 -22.33
CA ALA A 240 -15.42 -2.06 -23.04
C ALA A 240 -15.55 -3.54 -22.63
N SER A 241 -16.05 -3.82 -21.41
CA SER A 241 -16.35 -5.17 -20.95
C SER A 241 -17.66 -5.74 -21.51
N GLY A 242 -18.45 -4.93 -22.21
CA GLY A 242 -19.80 -5.30 -22.65
C GLY A 242 -20.76 -5.45 -21.45
N GLY A 243 -20.64 -4.59 -20.45
CA GLY A 243 -21.50 -4.57 -19.27
C GLY A 243 -21.17 -5.67 -18.22
N ARG A 244 -20.05 -6.39 -18.35
CA ARG A 244 -19.72 -7.50 -17.46
C ARG A 244 -18.97 -7.09 -16.20
N ALA A 245 -18.26 -5.95 -16.23
CA ALA A 245 -17.55 -5.40 -15.08
C ALA A 245 -18.54 -4.91 -14.02
N ARG A 246 -18.22 -5.12 -12.75
CA ARG A 246 -19.03 -4.65 -11.61
C ARG A 246 -18.24 -3.67 -10.77
N PRO A 247 -18.87 -2.58 -10.29
CA PRO A 247 -18.17 -1.62 -9.45
C PRO A 247 -17.95 -2.17 -8.05
N THR A 248 -16.82 -1.77 -7.46
CA THR A 248 -16.63 -1.85 -6.01
C THR A 248 -16.00 -0.55 -5.53
N LYS A 249 -16.54 -0.02 -4.44
CA LYS A 249 -16.08 1.23 -3.82
C LYS A 249 -16.27 1.11 -2.33
N GLY A 250 -15.25 1.46 -1.57
CA GLY A 250 -15.34 1.34 -0.12
C GLY A 250 -14.18 2.02 0.60
N SER A 251 -14.16 1.85 1.92
CA SER A 251 -13.06 2.22 2.80
C SER A 251 -11.84 1.32 2.55
N ILE A 252 -10.72 1.66 3.18
CA ILE A 252 -9.52 0.82 3.13
C ILE A 252 -9.79 -0.54 3.80
N THR A 253 -10.53 -0.55 4.91
CA THR A 253 -10.90 -1.79 5.60
C THR A 253 -11.74 -2.70 4.71
N GLU A 254 -12.69 -2.14 3.96
CA GLU A 254 -13.50 -2.89 2.98
C GLU A 254 -12.63 -3.40 1.81
N LEU A 255 -11.70 -2.58 1.33
CA LEU A 255 -10.76 -3.00 0.28
C LEU A 255 -9.85 -4.14 0.76
N ILE A 256 -9.40 -4.12 2.02
CA ILE A 256 -8.63 -5.20 2.62
C ILE A 256 -9.47 -6.49 2.64
N ALA A 257 -10.69 -6.44 3.18
CA ALA A 257 -11.61 -7.59 3.27
C ALA A 257 -11.95 -8.17 1.88
N LEU A 258 -12.17 -7.30 0.90
CA LEU A 258 -12.42 -7.68 -0.49
C LEU A 258 -11.18 -8.35 -1.11
N THR A 259 -10.01 -7.74 -0.92
CA THR A 259 -8.76 -8.24 -1.52
C THR A 259 -8.41 -9.62 -0.98
N ARG A 260 -8.62 -9.91 0.31
CA ARG A 260 -8.42 -11.25 0.89
C ARG A 260 -9.15 -12.37 0.14
N ARG A 261 -10.29 -12.05 -0.47
CA ARG A 261 -11.17 -13.01 -1.16
C ARG A 261 -10.93 -13.08 -2.67
N ALA A 262 -10.12 -12.17 -3.22
CA ALA A 262 -9.87 -12.13 -4.65
C ALA A 262 -9.04 -13.34 -5.11
N ARG A 263 -9.42 -13.93 -6.22
CA ARG A 263 -8.64 -15.01 -6.88
C ARG A 263 -7.39 -14.47 -7.55
N ILE A 264 -7.45 -13.24 -8.02
CA ILE A 264 -6.36 -12.53 -8.68
C ILE A 264 -6.59 -11.02 -8.59
N PHE A 265 -5.51 -10.27 -8.54
CA PHE A 265 -5.52 -8.81 -8.66
C PHE A 265 -4.82 -8.38 -9.96
N ILE A 266 -5.37 -7.39 -10.65
CA ILE A 266 -4.80 -6.84 -11.89
C ILE A 266 -4.78 -5.32 -11.76
N GLY A 267 -3.59 -4.71 -11.86
CA GLY A 267 -3.47 -3.26 -11.75
C GLY A 267 -2.06 -2.73 -11.97
N GLY A 268 -1.96 -1.42 -12.02
CA GLY A 268 -0.67 -0.71 -12.10
C GLY A 268 0.04 -0.60 -10.76
N ASP A 269 1.25 0.00 -10.76
CA ASP A 269 2.04 0.31 -9.56
C ASP A 269 1.32 1.31 -8.65
N THR A 270 0.46 0.79 -7.79
CA THR A 270 -0.42 1.55 -6.87
C THR A 270 -0.55 0.86 -5.52
N GLY A 271 -1.08 1.58 -4.53
CA GLY A 271 -1.31 1.02 -3.20
C GLY A 271 -2.11 -0.30 -3.18
N PRO A 272 -3.22 -0.42 -3.92
CA PRO A 272 -3.98 -1.67 -4.01
C PRO A 272 -3.19 -2.87 -4.56
N LEU A 273 -2.25 -2.67 -5.50
CA LEU A 273 -1.36 -3.73 -5.97
C LEU A 273 -0.49 -4.29 -4.83
N HIS A 274 0.09 -3.38 -4.04
CA HIS A 274 0.95 -3.77 -2.92
C HIS A 274 0.14 -4.41 -1.79
N LEU A 275 -1.12 -3.97 -1.59
CA LEU A 275 -2.05 -4.63 -0.67
C LEU A 275 -2.32 -6.07 -1.10
N ALA A 276 -2.64 -6.29 -2.37
CA ALA A 276 -2.88 -7.63 -2.88
C ALA A 276 -1.64 -8.54 -2.73
N ALA A 277 -0.45 -8.00 -3.02
CA ALA A 277 0.80 -8.72 -2.82
C ALA A 277 1.05 -9.06 -1.34
N ALA A 278 0.83 -8.12 -0.42
CA ALA A 278 0.96 -8.33 1.01
C ALA A 278 -0.01 -9.38 1.56
N LEU A 279 -1.20 -9.48 0.98
CA LEU A 279 -2.22 -10.50 1.28
C LEU A 279 -1.99 -11.81 0.51
N ARG A 280 -0.87 -11.93 -0.22
CA ARG A 280 -0.49 -13.13 -1.01
C ARG A 280 -1.48 -13.49 -2.13
N VAL A 281 -2.31 -12.57 -2.54
CA VAL A 281 -3.17 -12.73 -3.71
C VAL A 281 -2.29 -12.74 -4.96
N PRO A 282 -2.47 -13.66 -5.92
CA PRO A 282 -1.76 -13.63 -7.19
C PRO A 282 -1.99 -12.31 -7.93
N VAL A 283 -0.95 -11.71 -8.51
CA VAL A 283 -1.08 -10.41 -9.15
C VAL A 283 -0.52 -10.36 -10.57
N VAL A 284 -1.26 -9.74 -11.49
CA VAL A 284 -0.72 -9.23 -12.75
C VAL A 284 -0.46 -7.73 -12.56
N ALA A 285 0.80 -7.36 -12.58
CA ALA A 285 1.25 -6.01 -12.33
C ALA A 285 1.68 -5.32 -13.63
N ILE A 286 1.07 -4.17 -13.94
CA ILE A 286 1.32 -3.41 -15.16
C ILE A 286 2.19 -2.22 -14.79
N PHE A 287 3.42 -2.20 -15.29
CA PHE A 287 4.43 -1.20 -14.97
C PHE A 287 4.79 -0.38 -16.20
N GLY A 288 4.92 0.91 -16.01
CA GLY A 288 5.44 1.88 -16.98
C GLY A 288 6.68 2.60 -16.41
N PRO A 289 6.53 3.87 -15.96
CA PRO A 289 7.67 4.72 -15.61
C PRO A 289 8.34 4.36 -14.28
N THR A 290 7.90 3.35 -13.56
CA THR A 290 8.52 2.92 -12.30
C THR A 290 9.30 1.62 -12.48
N ASP A 291 10.39 1.47 -11.70
CA ASP A 291 11.21 0.26 -11.73
C ASP A 291 10.58 -0.87 -10.88
N PRO A 292 10.12 -1.96 -11.49
CA PRO A 292 9.52 -3.08 -10.75
C PRO A 292 10.52 -3.82 -9.87
N ALA A 293 11.82 -3.73 -10.13
CA ALA A 293 12.81 -4.33 -9.25
C ALA A 293 12.93 -3.59 -7.91
N ARG A 294 12.58 -2.29 -7.89
CA ARG A 294 12.55 -1.49 -6.67
C ARG A 294 11.19 -1.52 -5.97
N ASN A 295 10.10 -1.43 -6.73
CA ASN A 295 8.77 -1.23 -6.18
C ASN A 295 7.77 -2.30 -6.65
N GLY A 296 8.20 -3.43 -7.20
CA GLY A 296 7.29 -4.46 -7.69
C GLY A 296 6.50 -5.15 -6.57
N PRO A 297 5.48 -5.94 -6.94
CA PRO A 297 4.77 -6.74 -5.95
C PRO A 297 5.72 -7.76 -5.31
N TYR A 298 5.68 -7.87 -3.99
CA TYR A 298 6.62 -8.66 -3.21
C TYR A 298 5.90 -9.74 -2.38
N GLY A 299 6.47 -10.95 -2.31
CA GLY A 299 5.95 -12.01 -1.45
C GLY A 299 4.75 -12.79 -1.98
N THR A 300 4.36 -12.61 -3.24
CA THR A 300 3.25 -13.34 -3.88
C THR A 300 3.62 -13.88 -5.27
N ARG A 301 2.80 -14.80 -5.80
CA ARG A 301 2.84 -15.21 -7.20
C ARG A 301 2.50 -14.02 -8.08
N ARG A 302 3.37 -13.67 -9.00
CA ARG A 302 3.23 -12.46 -9.80
C ARG A 302 3.73 -12.62 -11.22
N ILE A 303 3.07 -11.92 -12.14
CA ILE A 303 3.60 -11.64 -13.47
C ILE A 303 3.64 -10.12 -13.63
N VAL A 304 4.83 -9.60 -13.91
CA VAL A 304 5.03 -8.16 -14.12
C VAL A 304 5.18 -7.92 -15.61
N LEU A 305 4.28 -7.10 -16.15
CA LEU A 305 4.30 -6.67 -17.54
C LEU A 305 4.84 -5.24 -17.60
N ARG A 306 5.95 -5.06 -18.31
CA ARG A 306 6.56 -3.76 -18.57
C ARG A 306 7.13 -3.78 -19.99
N SER A 307 6.81 -2.75 -20.77
CA SER A 307 7.41 -2.59 -22.10
C SER A 307 8.91 -2.33 -22.00
N ALA A 308 9.69 -2.86 -22.95
CA ALA A 308 11.09 -2.54 -23.07
C ALA A 308 11.34 -1.04 -23.37
N GLU A 309 10.35 -0.37 -23.94
CA GLU A 309 10.38 1.06 -24.28
C GLU A 309 10.11 1.96 -23.06
N SER A 310 9.62 1.38 -21.93
CA SER A 310 9.33 2.16 -20.75
C SER A 310 10.59 2.75 -20.11
N VAL A 311 10.59 4.07 -19.95
CA VAL A 311 11.68 4.81 -19.32
C VAL A 311 11.37 5.08 -17.87
N THR A 312 12.28 4.68 -16.97
CA THR A 312 12.10 4.95 -15.53
C THR A 312 12.17 6.46 -15.27
N SER A 313 11.07 7.02 -14.75
CA SER A 313 10.94 8.45 -14.48
C SER A 313 10.02 8.70 -13.27
N HIS A 314 10.37 9.69 -12.48
CA HIS A 314 9.53 10.17 -11.36
C HIS A 314 8.69 11.41 -11.74
N ALA A 315 8.71 11.81 -13.01
CA ALA A 315 7.92 12.93 -13.50
C ALA A 315 6.42 12.58 -13.47
N ARG A 316 5.66 13.40 -12.75
CA ARG A 316 4.20 13.23 -12.61
C ARG A 316 3.48 13.85 -13.80
N ARG A 317 3.46 13.13 -14.92
CA ARG A 317 2.73 13.54 -16.13
C ARG A 317 1.26 13.15 -16.03
N ALA A 318 0.38 13.93 -16.68
CA ALA A 318 -1.05 13.65 -16.76
C ALA A 318 -1.37 12.53 -17.75
N GLU A 319 -0.56 12.43 -18.81
CA GLU A 319 -0.72 11.47 -19.91
C GLU A 319 -0.06 10.13 -19.55
N ALA A 320 -0.64 9.03 -20.08
CA ALA A 320 -0.06 7.70 -19.95
C ALA A 320 1.33 7.65 -20.61
N GLU A 321 2.26 6.93 -20.00
CA GLU A 321 3.58 6.71 -20.56
C GLU A 321 3.48 5.76 -21.77
N GLU A 322 4.27 6.01 -22.83
CA GLU A 322 4.19 5.27 -24.10
C GLU A 322 4.33 3.75 -23.91
N GLY A 323 5.24 3.31 -23.06
CA GLY A 323 5.40 1.89 -22.75
C GLY A 323 4.16 1.26 -22.14
N MET A 324 3.36 2.02 -21.37
CA MET A 324 2.06 1.54 -20.89
C MET A 324 1.09 1.27 -22.06
N LEU A 325 1.15 2.09 -23.09
CA LEU A 325 0.34 1.93 -24.30
C LEU A 325 0.80 0.74 -25.14
N GLY A 326 2.06 0.31 -25.03
CA GLY A 326 2.60 -0.89 -25.69
C GLY A 326 2.09 -2.22 -25.09
N ILE A 327 1.56 -2.22 -23.85
CA ILE A 327 1.09 -3.44 -23.21
C ILE A 327 -0.35 -3.74 -23.66
N GLY A 328 -0.56 -4.80 -24.45
CA GLY A 328 -1.87 -5.21 -24.94
C GLY A 328 -2.70 -5.97 -23.90
N SER A 329 -4.04 -5.89 -24.00
CA SER A 329 -4.98 -6.61 -23.13
C SER A 329 -4.85 -8.13 -23.21
N GLU A 330 -4.49 -8.68 -24.37
CA GLU A 330 -4.24 -10.12 -24.54
C GLU A 330 -3.05 -10.61 -23.69
N ALA A 331 -1.97 -9.82 -23.59
CA ALA A 331 -0.83 -10.16 -22.75
C ALA A 331 -1.22 -10.21 -21.27
N VAL A 332 -2.03 -9.25 -20.82
CA VAL A 332 -2.55 -9.18 -19.44
C VAL A 332 -3.48 -10.36 -19.17
N LEU A 333 -4.38 -10.68 -20.10
CA LEU A 333 -5.32 -11.80 -19.95
C LEU A 333 -4.60 -13.15 -19.94
N ARG A 334 -3.56 -13.33 -20.76
CA ARG A 334 -2.72 -14.52 -20.77
C ARG A 334 -2.00 -14.69 -19.43
N ALA A 335 -1.38 -13.64 -18.93
CA ALA A 335 -0.73 -13.63 -17.62
C ALA A 335 -1.72 -13.96 -16.47
N ALA A 336 -2.95 -13.45 -16.55
CA ALA A 336 -3.98 -13.76 -15.58
C ALA A 336 -4.38 -15.25 -15.62
N ARG A 337 -4.59 -15.81 -16.80
CA ARG A 337 -4.90 -17.23 -16.97
C ARG A 337 -3.78 -18.14 -16.47
N GLU A 338 -2.54 -17.80 -16.75
CA GLU A 338 -1.37 -18.53 -16.24
C GLU A 338 -1.35 -18.58 -14.70
N LEU A 339 -1.53 -17.44 -14.03
CA LEU A 339 -1.57 -17.39 -12.58
C LEU A 339 -2.76 -18.12 -11.97
N LEU A 340 -3.88 -18.20 -12.71
CA LEU A 340 -5.09 -18.92 -12.30
C LEU A 340 -5.04 -20.41 -12.60
N GLY A 341 -4.05 -20.89 -13.37
CA GLY A 341 -3.97 -22.28 -13.82
C GLY A 341 -5.05 -22.65 -14.85
N MET A 342 -5.45 -21.68 -15.68
CA MET A 342 -6.48 -21.82 -16.73
C MET A 342 -5.86 -21.96 -18.15
N VAL A 343 -4.63 -22.40 -18.24
CA VAL A 343 -3.91 -22.59 -19.51
C VAL A 343 -4.04 -24.02 -19.96
#